data_d18fb54bacfab775c96ac992e9184588
#
_entry.id   d18fb54bacfab775c96ac992e9184588
#
_cell.length_a   1.000
_cell.length_b   1.000
_cell.length_c   1.000
_cell.angle_alpha   90.00
_cell.angle_beta   90.00
_cell.angle_gamma   90.00
#
_symmetry.space_group_name_H-M   'P 1'
#
loop_
_entity.id
_entity.type
_entity.pdbx_description
1 polymer ?
#
loop_
_entity_poly.entity_id
_entity_poly.type
_entity_poly.pdbx_seq_one_letter_code
_entity_poly.pdbx_strand_id
1 'polypeptide(L)'
;YYASRGLGDVYKRQVICIIGGKKGVKAIASLAFTGVCIVYLMFPLMYRGISPIGITIVVVILSTLLTLWLLGGVSKKTVSAVVGTVSGVVVAAAAAVVFGKAAGITGYNVSDIETLNYVAQNTQIKIGQLLFSGIIIAALGATMDVGMSIASTIQELHERSPQLGTKELFVSGIRVGRDMMGTMANTLIFAYVGGSLSTLVVNYAYNLSYNQLINSYVIGTEIMQGLSGTLGVVLTVPIAAAVAAVLIGKKKIVKEPLMQDIYDGSDDYEEPETDGEYGEDV
;
A
#
# COMPACT_ATOMS: atom_id res chain seq x y z
N TYR A 1 -17.57 -6.62 30.77
CA TYR A 1 -16.46 -6.98 29.85
C TYR A 1 -16.80 -6.75 28.37
N TYR A 2 -18.02 -7.13 27.94
CA TYR A 2 -18.49 -6.85 26.57
C TYR A 2 -18.75 -5.37 26.31
N ALA A 3 -19.26 -4.62 27.31
CA ALA A 3 -19.52 -3.20 27.19
C ALA A 3 -18.24 -2.37 27.02
N SER A 4 -17.14 -2.74 27.69
CA SER A 4 -15.86 -2.01 27.60
C SER A 4 -15.16 -2.21 26.24
N ARG A 5 -15.28 -3.39 25.62
CA ARG A 5 -14.78 -3.61 24.26
C ARG A 5 -15.59 -2.86 23.21
N GLY A 6 -16.93 -2.88 23.33
CA GLY A 6 -17.81 -2.12 22.44
C GLY A 6 -17.58 -0.61 22.51
N LEU A 7 -17.34 -0.06 23.72
CA LEU A 7 -17.03 1.35 23.91
C LEU A 7 -15.71 1.76 23.21
N GLY A 8 -14.64 0.96 23.35
CA GLY A 8 -13.36 1.25 22.69
C GLY A 8 -13.47 1.32 21.16
N ASP A 9 -14.22 0.40 20.56
CA ASP A 9 -14.45 0.40 19.10
C ASP A 9 -15.34 1.56 18.65
N VAL A 10 -16.33 1.95 19.45
CA VAL A 10 -17.21 3.11 19.16
C VAL A 10 -16.40 4.42 19.22
N TYR A 11 -15.58 4.62 20.26
CA TYR A 11 -14.74 5.81 20.38
C TYR A 11 -13.70 5.90 19.24
N LYS A 12 -13.05 4.79 18.89
CA LYS A 12 -12.11 4.75 17.77
C LYS A 12 -12.79 5.16 16.46
N ARG A 13 -13.99 4.64 16.19
CA ARG A 13 -14.77 5.02 15.00
C ARG A 13 -15.22 6.49 15.05
N GLN A 14 -15.63 7.00 16.20
CA GLN A 14 -16.00 8.40 16.36
C GLN A 14 -14.82 9.34 16.10
N VAL A 15 -13.64 9.07 16.65
CA VAL A 15 -12.44 9.87 16.41
C VAL A 15 -12.07 9.89 14.93
N ILE A 16 -12.10 8.74 14.25
CA ILE A 16 -11.84 8.66 12.80
C ILE A 16 -12.89 9.45 12.00
N CYS A 17 -14.17 9.43 12.41
CA CYS A 17 -15.21 10.20 11.73
C CYS A 17 -15.06 11.71 11.97
N ILE A 18 -14.70 12.13 13.18
CA ILE A 18 -14.56 13.55 13.55
C ILE A 18 -13.35 14.17 12.80
N ILE A 19 -12.19 13.49 12.83
CA ILE A 19 -10.97 14.00 12.21
C ILE A 19 -10.98 13.79 10.70
N GLY A 20 -11.41 12.59 10.23
CA GLY A 20 -11.40 12.19 8.83
C GLY A 20 -12.61 12.67 8.02
N GLY A 21 -13.66 13.17 8.67
CA GLY A 21 -14.91 13.60 8.03
C GLY A 21 -15.49 12.52 7.09
N LYS A 22 -15.93 12.94 5.91
CA LYS A 22 -16.50 12.01 4.90
C LYS A 22 -15.51 10.91 4.46
N LYS A 23 -14.20 11.19 4.45
CA LYS A 23 -13.17 10.19 4.11
C LYS A 23 -13.00 9.15 5.22
N GLY A 24 -13.09 9.56 6.49
CA GLY A 24 -13.06 8.65 7.63
C GLY A 24 -14.23 7.66 7.64
N VAL A 25 -15.45 8.12 7.35
CA VAL A 25 -16.62 7.23 7.21
C VAL A 25 -16.42 6.21 6.10
N LYS A 26 -15.90 6.62 4.93
CA LYS A 26 -15.60 5.72 3.81
C LYS A 26 -14.53 4.68 4.18
N ALA A 27 -13.51 5.08 4.94
CA ALA A 27 -12.47 4.16 5.42
C ALA A 27 -13.05 3.10 6.37
N ILE A 28 -13.93 3.47 7.28
CA ILE A 28 -14.61 2.52 8.18
C ILE A 28 -15.51 1.58 7.37
N ALA A 29 -16.26 2.10 6.40
CA ALA A 29 -17.12 1.29 5.55
C ALA A 29 -16.31 0.27 4.73
N SER A 30 -15.15 0.66 4.19
CA SER A 30 -14.26 -0.26 3.46
C SER A 30 -13.66 -1.35 4.35
N LEU A 31 -13.27 -0.99 5.58
CA LEU A 31 -12.78 -1.96 6.55
C LEU A 31 -13.86 -2.96 6.95
N ALA A 32 -15.09 -2.48 7.20
CA ALA A 32 -16.23 -3.33 7.49
C ALA A 32 -16.54 -4.28 6.32
N PHE A 33 -16.50 -3.79 5.07
CA PHE A 33 -16.67 -4.61 3.88
C PHE A 33 -15.60 -5.71 3.79
N THR A 34 -14.33 -5.37 4.02
CA THR A 34 -13.24 -6.36 4.04
C THR A 34 -13.49 -7.44 5.09
N GLY A 35 -13.93 -7.05 6.29
CA GLY A 35 -14.31 -8.00 7.35
C GLY A 35 -15.47 -8.91 6.93
N VAL A 36 -16.50 -8.36 6.29
CA VAL A 36 -17.62 -9.14 5.74
C VAL A 36 -17.13 -10.11 4.66
N CYS A 37 -16.26 -9.69 3.75
CA CYS A 37 -15.68 -10.58 2.73
C CYS A 37 -14.88 -11.73 3.36
N ILE A 38 -14.13 -11.47 4.42
CA ILE A 38 -13.37 -12.51 5.13
C ILE A 38 -14.34 -13.53 5.77
N VAL A 39 -15.34 -13.05 6.51
CA VAL A 39 -16.24 -13.94 7.27
C VAL A 39 -17.23 -14.67 6.37
N TYR A 40 -17.85 -13.99 5.42
CA TYR A 40 -18.96 -14.54 4.63
C TYR A 40 -18.55 -15.07 3.25
N LEU A 41 -17.40 -14.70 2.74
CA LEU A 41 -16.90 -15.19 1.45
C LEU A 41 -15.71 -16.14 1.64
N MET A 42 -14.65 -15.69 2.33
CA MET A 42 -13.41 -16.43 2.44
C MET A 42 -13.58 -17.70 3.27
N PHE A 43 -14.12 -17.62 4.49
CA PHE A 43 -14.26 -18.77 5.36
C PHE A 43 -15.16 -19.86 4.77
N PRO A 44 -16.40 -19.60 4.31
CA PRO A 44 -17.25 -20.66 3.76
C PRO A 44 -16.64 -21.36 2.54
N LEU A 45 -15.90 -20.63 1.70
CA LEU A 45 -15.24 -21.21 0.53
C LEU A 45 -14.03 -22.07 0.93
N MET A 46 -13.28 -21.67 1.96
CA MET A 46 -12.21 -22.49 2.53
C MET A 46 -12.74 -23.79 3.13
N TYR A 47 -13.87 -23.74 3.84
CA TYR A 47 -14.54 -24.93 4.40
C TYR A 47 -15.00 -25.91 3.32
N ARG A 48 -15.29 -25.44 2.10
CA ARG A 48 -15.64 -26.28 0.93
C ARG A 48 -14.42 -26.84 0.19
N GLY A 49 -13.20 -26.66 0.72
CA GLY A 49 -11.96 -27.19 0.13
C GLY A 49 -11.32 -26.34 -0.96
N ILE A 50 -11.84 -25.13 -1.23
CA ILE A 50 -11.17 -24.19 -2.14
C ILE A 50 -9.83 -23.79 -1.51
N SER A 51 -8.81 -23.60 -2.35
CA SER A 51 -7.47 -23.19 -1.89
C SER A 51 -7.54 -21.89 -1.09
N PRO A 52 -7.11 -21.88 0.21
CA PRO A 52 -7.04 -20.69 1.02
C PRO A 52 -6.27 -19.54 0.36
N ILE A 53 -5.12 -19.83 -0.25
CA ILE A 53 -4.32 -18.82 -0.95
C ILE A 53 -5.11 -18.23 -2.13
N GLY A 54 -5.77 -19.08 -2.94
CA GLY A 54 -6.51 -18.63 -4.11
C GLY A 54 -7.69 -17.72 -3.75
N ILE A 55 -8.51 -18.13 -2.76
CA ILE A 55 -9.64 -17.30 -2.33
C ILE A 55 -9.20 -16.01 -1.64
N THR A 56 -8.07 -16.05 -0.90
CA THR A 56 -7.52 -14.85 -0.28
C THR A 56 -7.09 -13.82 -1.33
N ILE A 57 -6.47 -14.24 -2.44
CA ILE A 57 -6.12 -13.32 -3.54
C ILE A 57 -7.39 -12.68 -4.13
N VAL A 58 -8.46 -13.44 -4.32
CA VAL A 58 -9.75 -12.89 -4.79
C VAL A 58 -10.31 -11.86 -3.81
N VAL A 59 -10.34 -12.18 -2.51
CA VAL A 59 -10.80 -11.25 -1.47
C VAL A 59 -9.95 -9.99 -1.42
N VAL A 60 -8.64 -10.12 -1.54
CA VAL A 60 -7.70 -8.99 -1.60
C VAL A 60 -7.98 -8.08 -2.79
N ILE A 61 -8.21 -8.64 -3.98
CA ILE A 61 -8.55 -7.85 -5.18
C ILE A 61 -9.87 -7.10 -4.97
N LEU A 62 -10.92 -7.78 -4.50
CA LEU A 62 -12.22 -7.16 -4.24
C LEU A 62 -12.13 -6.07 -3.19
N SER A 63 -11.44 -6.34 -2.09
CA SER A 63 -11.24 -5.38 -1.00
C SER A 63 -10.45 -4.16 -1.46
N THR A 64 -9.36 -4.37 -2.24
CA THR A 64 -8.55 -3.28 -2.81
C THR A 64 -9.37 -2.41 -3.75
N LEU A 65 -10.10 -3.03 -4.67
CA LEU A 65 -10.94 -2.31 -5.63
C LEU A 65 -11.98 -1.44 -4.92
N LEU A 66 -12.72 -2.02 -3.97
CA LEU A 66 -13.75 -1.28 -3.26
C LEU A 66 -13.17 -0.17 -2.39
N THR A 67 -12.13 -0.48 -1.60
CA THR A 67 -11.51 0.48 -0.69
C THR A 67 -10.95 1.68 -1.45
N LEU A 68 -10.16 1.43 -2.48
CA LEU A 68 -9.55 2.50 -3.26
C LEU A 68 -10.58 3.28 -4.08
N TRP A 69 -11.65 2.62 -4.55
CA TRP A 69 -12.77 3.30 -5.18
C TRP A 69 -13.55 4.20 -4.22
N LEU A 70 -13.84 3.74 -3.03
CA LEU A 70 -14.52 4.54 -2.00
C LEU A 70 -13.71 5.76 -1.57
N LEU A 71 -12.38 5.60 -1.43
CA LEU A 71 -11.48 6.66 -0.98
C LEU A 71 -11.11 7.64 -2.09
N GLY A 72 -10.75 7.14 -3.27
CA GLY A 72 -10.18 7.91 -4.39
C GLY A 72 -11.16 8.18 -5.55
N GLY A 73 -12.35 7.57 -5.54
CA GLY A 73 -13.28 7.60 -6.68
C GLY A 73 -12.74 6.86 -7.91
N VAL A 74 -13.42 7.00 -9.04
CA VAL A 74 -12.97 6.44 -10.33
C VAL A 74 -12.00 7.43 -10.97
N SER A 75 -10.70 7.19 -10.81
CA SER A 75 -9.65 8.09 -11.32
C SER A 75 -8.43 7.29 -11.79
N LYS A 76 -7.58 7.90 -12.62
CA LYS A 76 -6.30 7.30 -13.04
C LYS A 76 -5.41 6.97 -11.84
N LYS A 77 -5.45 7.81 -10.81
CA LYS A 77 -4.78 7.59 -9.53
C LYS A 77 -5.24 6.29 -8.88
N THR A 78 -6.56 6.08 -8.79
CA THR A 78 -7.14 4.87 -8.18
C THR A 78 -6.72 3.62 -8.93
N VAL A 79 -6.77 3.64 -10.27
CA VAL A 79 -6.32 2.51 -11.09
C VAL A 79 -4.85 2.20 -10.85
N SER A 80 -3.99 3.22 -10.81
CA SER A 80 -2.56 3.05 -10.55
C SER A 80 -2.30 2.45 -9.17
N ALA A 81 -3.02 2.93 -8.15
CA ALA A 81 -2.94 2.41 -6.79
C ALA A 81 -3.39 0.95 -6.71
N VAL A 82 -4.51 0.59 -7.37
CA VAL A 82 -5.01 -0.79 -7.43
C VAL A 82 -3.96 -1.72 -8.05
N VAL A 83 -3.44 -1.37 -9.22
CA VAL A 83 -2.43 -2.20 -9.91
C VAL A 83 -1.18 -2.36 -9.06
N GLY A 84 -0.68 -1.27 -8.46
CA GLY A 84 0.47 -1.30 -7.56
C GLY A 84 0.24 -2.21 -6.35
N THR A 85 -0.88 -2.03 -5.66
CA THR A 85 -1.26 -2.82 -4.48
C THR A 85 -1.41 -4.31 -4.80
N VAL A 86 -2.20 -4.65 -5.82
CA VAL A 86 -2.43 -6.05 -6.20
C VAL A 86 -1.12 -6.73 -6.58
N SER A 87 -0.28 -6.05 -7.37
CA SER A 87 1.04 -6.57 -7.74
C SER A 87 1.94 -6.78 -6.52
N GLY A 88 1.97 -5.83 -5.58
CA GLY A 88 2.73 -5.95 -4.34
C GLY A 88 2.28 -7.12 -3.47
N VAL A 89 0.97 -7.33 -3.35
CA VAL A 89 0.42 -8.47 -2.60
C VAL A 89 0.73 -9.80 -3.28
N VAL A 90 0.67 -9.89 -4.60
CA VAL A 90 1.07 -11.09 -5.35
C VAL A 90 2.54 -11.41 -5.13
N VAL A 91 3.40 -10.40 -5.11
CA VAL A 91 4.82 -10.58 -4.78
C VAL A 91 5.01 -11.04 -3.34
N ALA A 92 4.30 -10.46 -2.36
CA ALA A 92 4.34 -10.91 -0.97
C ALA A 92 3.91 -12.37 -0.84
N ALA A 93 2.85 -12.78 -1.55
CA ALA A 93 2.37 -14.16 -1.58
C ALA A 93 3.42 -15.11 -2.18
N ALA A 94 4.02 -14.74 -3.30
CA ALA A 94 5.08 -15.53 -3.94
C ALA A 94 6.31 -15.67 -3.02
N ALA A 95 6.75 -14.56 -2.40
CA ALA A 95 7.85 -14.55 -1.46
C ALA A 95 7.58 -15.45 -0.24
N ALA A 96 6.37 -15.37 0.32
CA ALA A 96 5.96 -16.22 1.44
C ALA A 96 6.04 -17.71 1.09
N VAL A 97 5.55 -18.10 -0.09
CA VAL A 97 5.61 -19.50 -0.55
C VAL A 97 7.05 -19.95 -0.78
N VAL A 98 7.90 -19.10 -1.40
CA VAL A 98 9.31 -19.41 -1.65
C VAL A 98 10.08 -19.55 -0.33
N PHE A 99 9.95 -18.57 0.57
CA PHE A 99 10.63 -18.62 1.87
C PHE A 99 10.10 -19.75 2.75
N GLY A 100 8.79 -20.01 2.74
CA GLY A 100 8.20 -21.13 3.46
C GLY A 100 8.77 -22.47 3.01
N LYS A 101 8.89 -22.69 1.70
CA LYS A 101 9.53 -23.89 1.14
C LYS A 101 11.02 -23.97 1.50
N ALA A 102 11.75 -22.87 1.40
CA ALA A 102 13.18 -22.82 1.70
C ALA A 102 13.48 -23.07 3.18
N ALA A 103 12.62 -22.57 4.08
CA ALA A 103 12.74 -22.75 5.52
C ALA A 103 12.06 -24.03 6.07
N GLY A 104 11.44 -24.84 5.21
CA GLY A 104 10.70 -26.03 5.64
C GLY A 104 9.41 -25.71 6.44
N ILE A 105 8.88 -24.49 6.32
CA ILE A 105 7.65 -24.05 7.00
C ILE A 105 6.45 -24.50 6.17
N THR A 106 5.71 -25.47 6.70
CA THR A 106 4.60 -26.12 5.99
C THR A 106 3.23 -25.50 6.28
N GLY A 107 3.15 -24.54 7.21
CA GLY A 107 1.89 -23.97 7.70
C GLY A 107 1.14 -24.84 8.69
N TYR A 108 1.67 -26.01 9.04
CA TYR A 108 1.16 -26.87 10.14
C TYR A 108 1.79 -26.53 11.50
N ASN A 109 2.75 -25.61 11.53
CA ASN A 109 3.49 -25.25 12.73
C ASN A 109 2.92 -23.98 13.38
N VAL A 110 1.61 -23.97 13.57
CA VAL A 110 0.86 -22.88 14.22
C VAL A 110 0.41 -23.31 15.61
N SER A 111 0.23 -22.34 16.51
CA SER A 111 -0.07 -22.60 17.93
C SER A 111 -1.33 -23.42 18.16
N ASP A 112 -2.35 -23.29 17.30
CA ASP A 112 -3.65 -23.96 17.44
C ASP A 112 -3.82 -25.15 16.50
N ILE A 113 -2.73 -25.82 16.12
CA ILE A 113 -2.75 -26.89 15.11
C ILE A 113 -3.67 -28.06 15.48
N GLU A 114 -3.78 -28.39 16.75
CA GLU A 114 -4.65 -29.47 17.21
C GLU A 114 -6.13 -29.15 16.96
N THR A 115 -6.54 -27.93 17.31
CA THR A 115 -7.89 -27.42 17.05
C THR A 115 -8.18 -27.35 15.54
N LEU A 116 -7.21 -26.87 14.76
CA LEU A 116 -7.34 -26.80 13.31
C LEU A 116 -7.42 -28.20 12.66
N ASN A 117 -6.66 -29.15 13.15
CA ASN A 117 -6.76 -30.54 12.69
C ASN A 117 -8.12 -31.16 12.99
N TYR A 118 -8.70 -30.91 14.19
CA TYR A 118 -10.05 -31.32 14.50
C TYR A 118 -11.09 -30.73 13.55
N VAL A 119 -10.97 -29.44 13.24
CA VAL A 119 -11.81 -28.73 12.23
C VAL A 119 -11.63 -29.39 10.86
N ALA A 120 -10.38 -29.66 10.45
CA ALA A 120 -10.09 -30.24 9.14
C ALA A 120 -10.63 -31.69 8.98
N GLN A 121 -10.75 -32.46 10.06
CA GLN A 121 -11.39 -33.77 10.01
C GLN A 121 -12.89 -33.68 9.63
N ASN A 122 -13.55 -32.58 9.99
CA ASN A 122 -14.96 -32.35 9.74
C ASN A 122 -15.22 -31.42 8.52
N THR A 123 -14.18 -30.93 7.87
CA THR A 123 -14.24 -30.01 6.73
C THR A 123 -13.15 -30.35 5.71
N GLN A 124 -13.21 -29.74 4.54
CA GLN A 124 -12.19 -29.94 3.51
C GLN A 124 -11.10 -28.85 3.53
N ILE A 125 -10.92 -28.17 4.66
CA ILE A 125 -9.99 -27.03 4.77
C ILE A 125 -8.52 -27.47 4.63
N LYS A 126 -7.75 -26.73 3.84
CA LYS A 126 -6.32 -26.98 3.62
C LYS A 126 -5.50 -26.18 4.62
N ILE A 127 -5.27 -26.71 5.83
CA ILE A 127 -4.61 -26.02 6.95
C ILE A 127 -3.26 -25.41 6.56
N GLY A 128 -2.40 -26.17 5.86
CA GLY A 128 -1.06 -25.72 5.48
C GLY A 128 -1.02 -24.45 4.64
N GLN A 129 -2.16 -24.01 4.07
CA GLN A 129 -2.24 -22.78 3.30
C GLN A 129 -2.80 -21.60 4.11
N LEU A 130 -3.31 -21.81 5.32
CA LEU A 130 -3.90 -20.75 6.15
C LEU A 130 -2.86 -19.71 6.57
N LEU A 131 -1.67 -20.18 6.96
CA LEU A 131 -0.56 -19.30 7.31
C LEU A 131 -0.23 -18.31 6.17
N PHE A 132 -0.11 -18.82 4.95
CA PHE A 132 0.18 -18.00 3.79
C PHE A 132 -0.95 -17.02 3.47
N SER A 133 -2.21 -17.43 3.66
CA SER A 133 -3.36 -16.56 3.54
C SER A 133 -3.32 -15.40 4.55
N GLY A 134 -2.92 -15.69 5.79
CA GLY A 134 -2.71 -14.67 6.82
C GLY A 134 -1.66 -13.63 6.41
N ILE A 135 -0.52 -14.09 5.85
CA ILE A 135 0.56 -13.21 5.36
C ILE A 135 0.06 -12.30 4.24
N ILE A 136 -0.73 -12.84 3.30
CA ILE A 136 -1.29 -12.08 2.18
C ILE A 136 -2.22 -10.96 2.69
N ILE A 137 -3.10 -11.27 3.65
CA ILE A 137 -4.01 -10.28 4.25
C ILE A 137 -3.23 -9.22 5.02
N ALA A 138 -2.22 -9.61 5.78
CA ALA A 138 -1.40 -8.67 6.54
C ALA A 138 -0.59 -7.72 5.63
N ALA A 139 -0.05 -8.22 4.53
CA ALA A 139 0.66 -7.41 3.55
C ALA A 139 -0.26 -6.41 2.81
N LEU A 140 -1.56 -6.72 2.66
CA LEU A 140 -2.52 -5.90 1.93
C LEU A 140 -2.59 -4.47 2.48
N GLY A 141 -2.68 -4.30 3.80
CA GLY A 141 -2.79 -2.97 4.42
C GLY A 141 -1.64 -2.06 4.02
N ALA A 142 -0.41 -2.52 4.24
CA ALA A 142 0.80 -1.74 3.97
C ALA A 142 1.00 -1.46 2.46
N THR A 143 0.76 -2.45 1.59
CA THR A 143 0.88 -2.27 0.14
C THR A 143 -0.18 -1.31 -0.41
N MET A 144 -1.40 -1.31 0.17
CA MET A 144 -2.48 -0.41 -0.22
C MET A 144 -2.14 1.04 0.13
N ASP A 145 -1.62 1.29 1.33
CA ASP A 145 -1.25 2.63 1.78
C ASP A 145 -0.12 3.21 0.93
N VAL A 146 0.90 2.41 0.63
CA VAL A 146 2.02 2.81 -0.23
C VAL A 146 1.56 3.07 -1.66
N GLY A 147 0.78 2.15 -2.24
CA GLY A 147 0.26 2.29 -3.61
C GLY A 147 -0.58 3.55 -3.79
N MET A 148 -1.48 3.83 -2.83
CA MET A 148 -2.33 5.03 -2.86
C MET A 148 -1.53 6.31 -2.66
N SER A 149 -0.57 6.31 -1.76
CA SER A 149 0.26 7.50 -1.47
C SER A 149 1.11 7.88 -2.67
N ILE A 150 1.78 6.90 -3.32
CA ILE A 150 2.58 7.15 -4.52
C ILE A 150 1.72 7.66 -5.67
N ALA A 151 0.58 7.03 -5.93
CA ALA A 151 -0.32 7.45 -6.99
C ALA A 151 -0.89 8.86 -6.72
N SER A 152 -1.16 9.19 -5.44
CA SER A 152 -1.62 10.52 -5.02
C SER A 152 -0.55 11.59 -5.23
N THR A 153 0.70 11.30 -4.84
CA THR A 153 1.84 12.21 -5.01
C THR A 153 2.11 12.51 -6.48
N ILE A 154 2.08 11.47 -7.34
CA ILE A 154 2.30 11.65 -8.79
C ILE A 154 1.17 12.49 -9.41
N GLN A 155 -0.06 12.27 -8.99
CA GLN A 155 -1.18 13.09 -9.46
C GLN A 155 -1.04 14.55 -9.03
N GLU A 156 -0.77 14.80 -7.74
CA GLU A 156 -0.56 16.16 -7.21
C GLU A 156 0.58 16.89 -7.92
N LEU A 157 1.68 16.17 -8.17
CA LEU A 157 2.83 16.73 -8.88
C LEU A 157 2.48 17.11 -10.32
N HIS A 158 1.71 16.27 -11.02
CA HIS A 158 1.26 16.55 -12.37
C HIS A 158 0.26 17.71 -12.44
N GLU A 159 -0.64 17.83 -11.45
CA GLU A 159 -1.59 18.93 -11.37
C GLU A 159 -0.91 20.27 -11.13
N ARG A 160 0.17 20.32 -10.32
CA ARG A 160 0.96 21.53 -10.05
C ARG A 160 1.96 21.86 -11.14
N SER A 161 2.46 20.86 -11.84
CA SER A 161 3.49 21.01 -12.88
C SER A 161 3.15 20.12 -14.08
N PRO A 162 2.20 20.55 -14.94
CA PRO A 162 1.72 19.77 -16.09
C PRO A 162 2.78 19.51 -17.17
N GLN A 163 3.86 20.30 -17.17
CA GLN A 163 5.00 20.15 -18.09
C GLN A 163 5.88 18.94 -17.79
N LEU A 164 5.81 18.37 -16.58
CA LEU A 164 6.63 17.22 -16.21
C LEU A 164 6.31 16.01 -17.08
N GLY A 165 7.35 15.43 -17.66
CA GLY A 165 7.26 14.23 -18.48
C GLY A 165 7.03 12.97 -17.64
N THR A 166 6.60 11.89 -18.29
CA THR A 166 6.37 10.59 -17.63
C THR A 166 7.60 10.08 -16.86
N LYS A 167 8.82 10.31 -17.41
CA LYS A 167 10.07 9.89 -16.77
C LYS A 167 10.32 10.66 -15.46
N GLU A 168 10.08 11.95 -15.45
CA GLU A 168 10.26 12.81 -14.28
C GLU A 168 9.27 12.48 -13.18
N LEU A 169 8.00 12.24 -13.56
CA LEU A 169 6.96 11.77 -12.65
C LEU A 169 7.31 10.41 -12.03
N PHE A 170 7.82 9.48 -12.82
CA PHE A 170 8.28 8.17 -12.33
C PHE A 170 9.42 8.32 -11.32
N VAL A 171 10.46 9.09 -11.64
CA VAL A 171 11.62 9.30 -10.75
C VAL A 171 11.18 9.97 -9.45
N SER A 172 10.26 10.94 -9.52
CA SER A 172 9.70 11.61 -8.33
C SER A 172 8.89 10.62 -7.48
N GLY A 173 8.08 9.76 -8.11
CA GLY A 173 7.34 8.70 -7.43
C GLY A 173 8.27 7.70 -6.71
N ILE A 174 9.37 7.30 -7.37
CA ILE A 174 10.39 6.42 -6.74
C ILE A 174 11.07 7.12 -5.56
N ARG A 175 11.37 8.42 -5.65
CA ARG A 175 12.00 9.16 -4.56
C ARG A 175 11.12 9.19 -3.32
N VAL A 176 9.86 9.59 -3.47
CA VAL A 176 8.88 9.57 -2.36
C VAL A 176 8.64 8.15 -1.84
N GLY A 177 8.50 7.19 -2.75
CA GLY A 177 8.31 5.79 -2.38
C GLY A 177 9.48 5.19 -1.61
N ARG A 178 10.72 5.63 -1.85
CA ARG A 178 11.90 5.19 -1.12
C ARG A 178 11.83 5.59 0.36
N ASP A 179 11.38 6.80 0.66
CA ASP A 179 11.21 7.27 2.04
C ASP A 179 10.09 6.49 2.74
N MET A 180 9.00 6.22 2.03
CA MET A 180 7.86 5.47 2.58
C MET A 180 8.16 3.99 2.81
N MET A 181 8.91 3.32 1.90
CA MET A 181 9.14 1.88 2.03
C MET A 181 9.92 1.53 3.30
N GLY A 182 10.86 2.38 3.74
CA GLY A 182 11.62 2.18 4.97
C GLY A 182 10.72 2.23 6.22
N THR A 183 9.88 3.24 6.32
CA THR A 183 8.96 3.41 7.47
C THR A 183 7.89 2.32 7.50
N MET A 184 7.32 1.95 6.36
CA MET A 184 6.30 0.89 6.27
C MET A 184 6.87 -0.50 6.55
N ALA A 185 8.11 -0.78 6.08
CA ALA A 185 8.80 -2.03 6.39
C ALA A 185 9.03 -2.18 7.90
N ASN A 186 9.51 -1.13 8.56
CA ASN A 186 9.70 -1.12 10.01
C ASN A 186 8.38 -1.31 10.76
N THR A 187 7.31 -0.65 10.33
CA THR A 187 5.96 -0.79 10.92
C THR A 187 5.47 -2.22 10.84
N LEU A 188 5.64 -2.89 9.70
CA LEU A 188 5.30 -4.30 9.53
C LEU A 188 6.09 -5.21 10.49
N ILE A 189 7.41 -5.03 10.58
CA ILE A 189 8.26 -5.82 11.46
C ILE A 189 7.82 -5.62 12.92
N PHE A 190 7.61 -4.37 13.35
CA PHE A 190 7.16 -4.10 14.73
C PHE A 190 5.76 -4.64 15.01
N ALA A 191 4.86 -4.64 14.03
CA ALA A 191 3.53 -5.23 14.18
C ALA A 191 3.61 -6.75 14.43
N TYR A 192 4.47 -7.46 13.70
CA TYR A 192 4.69 -8.89 13.92
C TYR A 192 5.37 -9.18 15.24
N VAL A 193 6.47 -8.47 15.56
CA VAL A 193 7.16 -8.63 16.85
C VAL A 193 6.21 -8.33 18.02
N GLY A 194 5.39 -7.28 17.89
CA GLY A 194 4.39 -6.94 18.92
C GLY A 194 3.31 -8.02 19.07
N GLY A 195 2.86 -8.62 17.96
CA GLY A 195 1.92 -9.75 17.97
C GLY A 195 2.48 -10.99 18.65
N SER A 196 3.77 -11.26 18.48
CA SER A 196 4.47 -12.43 19.01
C SER A 196 5.12 -12.18 20.38
N LEU A 197 4.92 -11.01 20.99
CA LEU A 197 5.62 -10.63 22.22
C LEU A 197 5.44 -11.65 23.35
N SER A 198 4.23 -12.18 23.56
CA SER A 198 3.97 -13.19 24.57
C SER A 198 4.81 -14.45 24.37
N THR A 199 4.93 -14.92 23.13
CA THR A 199 5.75 -16.10 22.78
C THR A 199 7.23 -15.82 23.00
N LEU A 200 7.70 -14.62 22.66
CA LEU A 200 9.09 -14.21 22.91
C LEU A 200 9.42 -14.19 24.40
N VAL A 201 8.51 -13.67 25.25
CA VAL A 201 8.66 -13.66 26.71
C VAL A 201 8.73 -15.08 27.27
N VAL A 202 7.86 -15.99 26.81
CA VAL A 202 7.88 -17.40 27.21
C VAL A 202 9.20 -18.06 26.80
N ASN A 203 9.66 -17.87 25.59
CA ASN A 203 10.94 -18.42 25.13
C ASN A 203 12.14 -17.88 25.94
N TYR A 204 12.09 -16.60 26.33
CA TYR A 204 13.11 -15.99 27.20
C TYR A 204 13.07 -16.61 28.60
N ALA A 205 11.89 -16.84 29.17
CA ALA A 205 11.73 -17.44 30.49
C ALA A 205 12.25 -18.90 30.56
N TYR A 206 12.18 -19.63 29.46
CA TYR A 206 12.72 -20.99 29.35
C TYR A 206 14.25 -21.03 29.12
N ASN A 207 14.94 -19.88 29.08
CA ASN A 207 16.37 -19.79 28.81
C ASN A 207 16.82 -20.58 27.58
N LEU A 208 16.04 -20.52 26.51
CA LEU A 208 16.39 -21.20 25.26
C LEU A 208 17.71 -20.64 24.72
N SER A 209 18.60 -21.53 24.27
CA SER A 209 19.82 -21.10 23.62
C SER A 209 19.50 -20.34 22.32
N TYR A 210 20.39 -19.42 21.92
CA TYR A 210 20.23 -18.64 20.70
C TYR A 210 19.94 -19.51 19.45
N ASN A 211 20.66 -20.65 19.35
CA ASN A 211 20.43 -21.59 18.24
C ASN A 211 19.04 -22.24 18.26
N GLN A 212 18.52 -22.55 19.44
CA GLN A 212 17.16 -23.10 19.59
C GLN A 212 16.11 -22.02 19.26
N LEU A 213 16.36 -20.79 19.69
CA LEU A 213 15.43 -19.69 19.44
C LEU A 213 15.31 -19.38 17.95
N ILE A 214 16.44 -19.19 17.25
CA ILE A 214 16.44 -18.87 15.80
C ILE A 214 15.87 -20.01 14.95
N ASN A 215 16.12 -21.26 15.34
CA ASN A 215 15.61 -22.43 14.63
C ASN A 215 14.19 -22.84 15.09
N SER A 216 13.54 -22.04 15.94
CA SER A 216 12.15 -22.31 16.30
C SER A 216 11.20 -21.95 15.15
N TYR A 217 10.21 -22.79 14.90
CA TYR A 217 9.22 -22.55 13.86
C TYR A 217 8.44 -21.24 14.06
N VAL A 218 8.20 -20.84 15.30
CA VAL A 218 7.49 -19.60 15.62
C VAL A 218 8.28 -18.40 15.13
N ILE A 219 9.55 -18.31 15.50
CA ILE A 219 10.44 -17.22 15.07
C ILE A 219 10.65 -17.26 13.55
N GLY A 220 10.85 -18.46 12.98
CA GLY A 220 10.96 -18.61 11.53
C GLY A 220 9.72 -18.12 10.77
N THR A 221 8.53 -18.38 11.30
CA THR A 221 7.28 -17.88 10.71
C THR A 221 7.18 -16.36 10.78
N GLU A 222 7.53 -15.73 11.91
CA GLU A 222 7.51 -14.27 12.05
C GLU A 222 8.51 -13.59 11.11
N ILE A 223 9.71 -14.13 11.01
CA ILE A 223 10.73 -13.63 10.06
C ILE A 223 10.20 -13.75 8.62
N MET A 224 9.63 -14.88 8.26
CA MET A 224 9.05 -15.12 6.94
C MET A 224 7.92 -14.11 6.62
N GLN A 225 7.04 -13.86 7.58
CA GLN A 225 5.96 -12.88 7.45
C GLN A 225 6.49 -11.47 7.23
N GLY A 226 7.44 -11.05 8.07
CA GLY A 226 8.10 -9.75 7.98
C GLY A 226 8.79 -9.54 6.63
N LEU A 227 9.62 -10.50 6.20
CA LEU A 227 10.35 -10.42 4.94
C LEU A 227 9.41 -10.43 3.72
N SER A 228 8.42 -11.32 3.71
CA SER A 228 7.47 -11.43 2.60
C SER A 228 6.63 -10.16 2.45
N GLY A 229 6.09 -9.63 3.56
CA GLY A 229 5.34 -8.40 3.59
C GLY A 229 6.18 -7.19 3.14
N THR A 230 7.42 -7.10 3.63
CA THR A 230 8.37 -6.04 3.24
C THR A 230 8.68 -6.07 1.75
N LEU A 231 8.92 -7.25 1.16
CA LEU A 231 9.14 -7.38 -0.29
C LEU A 231 7.92 -6.92 -1.09
N GLY A 232 6.71 -7.25 -0.61
CA GLY A 232 5.47 -6.74 -1.21
C GLY A 232 5.42 -5.21 -1.23
N VAL A 233 5.71 -4.57 -0.10
CA VAL A 233 5.76 -3.10 0.02
C VAL A 233 6.81 -2.50 -0.90
N VAL A 234 8.04 -3.03 -0.89
CA VAL A 234 9.17 -2.52 -1.69
C VAL A 234 8.84 -2.57 -3.19
N LEU A 235 8.26 -3.67 -3.68
CA LEU A 235 7.92 -3.82 -5.10
C LEU A 235 6.62 -3.10 -5.50
N THR A 236 5.73 -2.78 -4.56
CA THR A 236 4.59 -1.89 -4.81
C THR A 236 5.06 -0.51 -5.31
N VAL A 237 6.16 0.01 -4.78
CA VAL A 237 6.69 1.35 -5.10
C VAL A 237 6.97 1.52 -6.59
N PRO A 238 7.86 0.75 -7.23
CA PRO A 238 8.18 0.93 -8.65
C PRO A 238 6.97 0.63 -9.55
N ILE A 239 6.14 -0.34 -9.21
CA ILE A 239 4.98 -0.70 -10.02
C ILE A 239 3.92 0.42 -9.98
N ALA A 240 3.55 0.89 -8.78
CA ALA A 240 2.60 1.98 -8.63
C ALA A 240 3.11 3.27 -9.29
N ALA A 241 4.40 3.59 -9.11
CA ALA A 241 5.02 4.76 -9.74
C ALA A 241 5.03 4.67 -11.26
N ALA A 242 5.37 3.51 -11.84
CA ALA A 242 5.39 3.31 -13.29
C ALA A 242 3.98 3.45 -13.89
N VAL A 243 3.00 2.77 -13.30
CA VAL A 243 1.61 2.81 -13.77
C VAL A 243 1.02 4.22 -13.63
N ALA A 244 1.25 4.88 -12.49
CA ALA A 244 0.80 6.26 -12.27
C ALA A 244 1.44 7.23 -13.26
N ALA A 245 2.77 7.17 -13.45
CA ALA A 245 3.48 8.02 -14.39
C ALA A 245 2.99 7.85 -15.83
N VAL A 246 2.70 6.61 -16.25
CA VAL A 246 2.19 6.33 -17.61
C VAL A 246 0.75 6.79 -17.79
N LEU A 247 -0.13 6.54 -16.81
CA LEU A 247 -1.55 6.87 -16.93
C LEU A 247 -1.84 8.36 -16.75
N ILE A 248 -1.08 9.03 -15.87
CA ILE A 248 -1.28 10.44 -15.53
C ILE A 248 -0.44 11.33 -16.45
N GLY A 249 0.82 10.99 -16.69
CA GLY A 249 1.79 11.75 -17.46
C GLY A 249 1.60 11.73 -18.99
N LYS A 250 0.47 11.25 -19.53
CA LYS A 250 0.17 11.37 -20.97
C LYS A 250 0.05 12.85 -21.35
N LYS A 251 1.09 13.34 -22.03
CA LYS A 251 1.24 14.69 -22.57
C LYS A 251 -0.04 15.18 -23.24
N LYS A 252 -0.69 16.20 -22.70
CA LYS A 252 -1.24 17.23 -23.56
C LYS A 252 -0.05 17.99 -24.11
N ILE A 253 0.21 17.88 -25.41
CA ILE A 253 1.10 18.81 -26.12
C ILE A 253 0.39 20.16 -26.02
N VAL A 254 0.72 20.96 -25.04
CA VAL A 254 0.49 22.40 -25.09
C VAL A 254 1.50 22.85 -26.12
N LYS A 255 1.04 23.17 -27.33
CA LYS A 255 1.82 23.98 -28.25
C LYS A 255 2.15 25.26 -27.48
N GLU A 256 3.42 25.43 -27.13
CA GLU A 256 3.92 26.78 -26.78
C GLU A 256 3.46 27.73 -27.88
N PRO A 257 2.78 28.81 -27.55
CA PRO A 257 2.66 29.91 -28.52
C PRO A 257 4.10 30.30 -28.86
N LEU A 258 4.44 30.18 -30.15
CA LEU A 258 5.71 30.61 -30.69
C LEU A 258 5.95 32.04 -30.20
N MET A 259 7.06 32.26 -29.51
CA MET A 259 7.58 33.61 -29.12
C MET A 259 7.85 34.47 -30.32
N GLN A 260 7.40 34.11 -31.50
CA GLN A 260 7.60 34.82 -32.76
C GLN A 260 6.58 35.96 -32.96
N ASP A 261 5.44 35.94 -32.25
CA ASP A 261 4.41 36.97 -32.37
C ASP A 261 4.65 38.20 -31.44
N ILE A 262 5.70 38.15 -30.61
CA ILE A 262 6.05 39.30 -29.72
C ILE A 262 7.09 40.20 -30.36
N TYR A 263 7.79 39.74 -31.42
CA TYR A 263 8.83 40.54 -32.08
C TYR A 263 8.36 41.28 -33.32
N ASP A 264 7.13 41.08 -33.81
CA ASP A 264 6.61 41.70 -35.03
C ASP A 264 5.77 42.97 -34.74
N GLY A 265 5.82 43.48 -33.52
CA GLY A 265 5.08 44.69 -33.11
C GLY A 265 5.94 45.88 -32.64
N SER A 266 7.26 45.91 -32.92
CA SER A 266 8.15 46.93 -32.38
C SER A 266 8.82 47.84 -33.41
N ASP A 267 8.19 48.06 -34.59
CA ASP A 267 8.71 48.97 -35.60
C ASP A 267 8.00 50.34 -35.64
N ASP A 268 7.26 50.72 -34.61
CA ASP A 268 6.68 52.08 -34.49
C ASP A 268 7.16 52.77 -33.21
N TYR A 269 8.47 53.01 -33.08
CA TYR A 269 8.99 54.06 -32.21
C TYR A 269 9.43 55.20 -33.05
N GLU A 270 8.55 56.23 -33.24
CA GLU A 270 8.91 57.57 -33.67
C GLU A 270 9.90 58.16 -32.67
N GLU A 271 11.10 58.52 -33.16
CA GLU A 271 12.08 59.28 -32.38
C GLU A 271 11.49 60.64 -32.05
N PRO A 272 11.53 61.12 -30.81
CA PRO A 272 11.20 62.55 -30.54
C PRO A 272 12.31 63.46 -31.05
N GLU A 273 11.94 64.37 -31.92
CA GLU A 273 12.77 65.49 -32.38
C GLU A 273 13.36 66.23 -31.19
N THR A 274 14.69 66.27 -31.12
CA THR A 274 15.43 67.13 -30.20
C THR A 274 15.57 68.51 -30.80
N ASP A 275 14.68 69.42 -30.45
CA ASP A 275 14.92 70.84 -30.62
C ASP A 275 15.99 71.33 -29.63
N GLY A 276 17.12 71.67 -30.20
CA GLY A 276 18.21 72.32 -29.47
C GLY A 276 17.90 73.77 -29.17
N GLU A 277 18.05 74.16 -27.95
CA GLU A 277 18.31 75.58 -27.64
C GLU A 277 19.34 75.67 -26.51
N TYR A 278 20.58 75.91 -26.93
CA TYR A 278 21.65 76.37 -26.04
C TYR A 278 21.42 77.85 -25.75
N GLY A 279 21.11 78.20 -24.52
CA GLY A 279 21.20 79.54 -23.98
C GLY A 279 22.33 79.62 -22.98
N GLU A 280 23.47 80.22 -23.41
CA GLU A 280 24.46 80.77 -22.49
C GLU A 280 23.80 81.89 -21.65
N ASP A 281 24.13 81.94 -20.36
CA ASP A 281 24.60 83.14 -19.71
C ASP A 281 24.70 82.99 -18.18
N VAL A 282 25.93 83.39 -17.68
CA VAL A 282 26.40 83.84 -16.37
C VAL A 282 26.67 82.78 -15.27
#